data_21643ea65ba3daaac639951406fe0f95
#
_entry.id   21643ea65ba3daaac639951406fe0f95
#
_cell.length_a   1.000
_cell.length_b   1.000
_cell.length_c   1.000
_cell.angle_alpha   90.00
_cell.angle_beta   90.00
_cell.angle_gamma   90.00
#
_symmetry.space_group_name_H-M   'P 1'
#
loop_
_entity.id
_entity.type
_entity.pdbx_description
1 polymer ?
#
loop_
_entity_poly.entity_id
_entity_poly.type
_entity_poly.pdbx_seq_one_letter_code
_entity_poly.pdbx_strand_id
1 'polypeptide(L)'
;MIYNQRAANCNRQLSMAPSSGKPLPGARAALWLLLGINLFNYIDRQVLAAVEPNIRATLFAANDVNAMAKTGTLGTAFLITYMLTAPVLGWLADRFSRWIIIGSAVILWSLASGASGLAATFFALFVTRVFVGIGEGGYGPAAPTVLADLFPLATRGRVLAVFCAAIPVGSALGYVLGGLINEHLGWRWAFYLVAPPGLLLGLLCFFQRDPRACGITRPERQRASLDDYVALFRTPSYVLNCAAQTAMTFAIGGIGFWVAAYLKFRGQPPSATKFFGVIIVVAGLVSTLLGGWMGDRLRKRYAGSYFLISGLGMIVAFPLFVMMLFTPFPAAWFFMFASVFFIFLNTGPSNTALANVSQPKVRAAAFALNILVIHALGDAAAFPTIGFIAGHTNMNVAFLFVSVIMLVAAAAWLMAVKYLPVDTAAVEAATPKAEMSIC
;
A
#
# COMPACT_ATOMS: atom_id res chain seq x y z
N MET A 1 36.43 -6.30 26.79
CA MET A 1 36.60 -5.01 26.08
C MET A 1 35.37 -4.61 25.23
N ILE A 2 34.80 -5.49 24.43
CA ILE A 2 33.63 -5.20 23.56
C ILE A 2 32.36 -4.85 24.36
N TYR A 3 32.16 -5.43 25.53
CA TYR A 3 30.99 -5.17 26.38
C TYR A 3 31.01 -3.77 27.03
N ASN A 4 32.17 -3.31 27.46
CA ASN A 4 32.36 -1.96 28.04
C ASN A 4 32.28 -0.84 27.00
N GLN A 5 32.70 -1.07 25.77
CA GLN A 5 32.49 -0.11 24.66
C GLN A 5 31.02 -0.02 24.26
N ARG A 6 30.26 -1.12 24.36
CA ARG A 6 28.82 -1.13 24.13
C ARG A 6 28.05 -0.31 25.18
N ALA A 7 28.41 -0.46 26.46
CA ALA A 7 27.81 0.30 27.56
C ALA A 7 28.13 1.80 27.49
N ALA A 8 29.37 2.17 27.19
CA ALA A 8 29.80 3.56 27.02
C ALA A 8 29.13 4.28 25.85
N ASN A 9 28.92 3.58 24.72
CA ASN A 9 28.17 4.10 23.58
C ASN A 9 26.67 4.20 23.85
N CYS A 10 26.10 3.30 24.65
CA CYS A 10 24.70 3.36 25.09
C CYS A 10 24.47 4.55 26.03
N ASN A 11 25.37 4.81 26.97
CA ASN A 11 25.31 6.00 27.84
C ASN A 11 25.45 7.32 27.09
N ARG A 12 26.25 7.38 26.04
CA ARG A 12 26.30 8.55 25.14
C ARG A 12 24.99 8.76 24.36
N GLN A 13 24.26 7.69 24.03
CA GLN A 13 22.95 7.80 23.37
C GLN A 13 21.84 8.21 24.34
N LEU A 14 21.91 7.78 25.60
CA LEU A 14 20.96 8.19 26.66
C LEU A 14 21.07 9.68 27.03
N SER A 15 22.27 10.27 26.96
CA SER A 15 22.45 11.72 27.13
C SER A 15 21.92 12.56 25.95
N MET A 16 21.57 11.91 24.84
CA MET A 16 20.99 12.50 23.65
C MET A 16 19.50 12.12 23.46
N ALA A 17 18.75 11.98 24.57
CA ALA A 17 17.30 11.77 24.53
C ALA A 17 16.62 12.83 23.62
N PRO A 18 15.46 12.51 22.96
CA PRO A 18 14.83 13.35 21.92
C PRO A 18 14.41 14.76 22.35
N SER A 19 14.71 15.20 23.57
CA SER A 19 14.58 16.58 24.03
C SER A 19 15.50 17.59 23.28
N SER A 20 16.52 17.12 22.55
CA SER A 20 17.47 17.98 21.83
C SER A 20 17.00 18.43 20.44
N GLY A 21 15.84 18.02 19.96
CA GLY A 21 15.33 18.36 18.62
C GLY A 21 16.14 17.79 17.46
N LYS A 22 17.16 16.93 17.72
CA LYS A 22 18.03 16.33 16.70
C LYS A 22 17.76 14.83 16.51
N PRO A 23 17.91 14.29 15.28
CA PRO A 23 17.84 12.84 15.03
C PRO A 23 18.92 12.08 15.82
N LEU A 24 18.60 10.84 16.22
CA LEU A 24 19.58 9.95 16.87
C LEU A 24 20.74 9.58 15.92
N PRO A 25 21.92 9.21 16.46
CA PRO A 25 23.03 8.73 15.65
C PRO A 25 22.60 7.54 14.78
N GLY A 26 22.97 7.55 13.49
CA GLY A 26 22.58 6.50 12.53
C GLY A 26 21.17 6.68 11.90
N ALA A 27 20.36 7.63 12.36
CA ALA A 27 18.98 7.83 11.86
C ALA A 27 18.91 8.02 10.35
N ARG A 28 19.86 8.76 9.75
CA ARG A 28 19.89 8.97 8.29
C ARG A 28 20.23 7.70 7.53
N ALA A 29 21.20 6.90 8.00
CA ALA A 29 21.54 5.61 7.40
C ALA A 29 20.36 4.65 7.47
N ALA A 30 19.68 4.58 8.62
CA ALA A 30 18.47 3.80 8.80
C ALA A 30 17.34 4.25 7.86
N LEU A 31 17.15 5.56 7.67
CA LEU A 31 16.15 6.09 6.73
C LEU A 31 16.45 5.65 5.30
N TRP A 32 17.69 5.81 4.82
CA TRP A 32 18.06 5.41 3.46
C TRP A 32 17.96 3.90 3.25
N LEU A 33 18.34 3.10 4.25
CA LEU A 33 18.19 1.65 4.19
C LEU A 33 16.71 1.24 4.11
N LEU A 34 15.86 1.76 5.00
CA LEU A 34 14.42 1.46 4.99
C LEU A 34 13.72 2.02 3.74
N LEU A 35 14.15 3.18 3.23
CA LEU A 35 13.64 3.73 1.98
C LEU A 35 13.99 2.82 0.79
N GLY A 36 15.24 2.33 0.72
CA GLY A 36 15.67 1.36 -0.30
C GLY A 36 14.86 0.07 -0.22
N ILE A 37 14.67 -0.48 0.98
CA ILE A 37 13.85 -1.68 1.19
C ILE A 37 12.41 -1.43 0.73
N ASN A 38 11.81 -0.30 1.10
CA ASN A 38 10.45 0.05 0.71
C ASN A 38 10.30 0.19 -0.82
N LEU A 39 11.30 0.79 -1.47
CA LEU A 39 11.34 0.91 -2.92
C LEU A 39 11.35 -0.46 -3.60
N PHE A 40 12.26 -1.36 -3.19
CA PHE A 40 12.35 -2.72 -3.75
C PHE A 40 11.14 -3.58 -3.41
N ASN A 41 10.52 -3.40 -2.26
CA ASN A 41 9.26 -4.04 -1.89
C ASN A 41 8.16 -3.75 -2.93
N TYR A 42 7.97 -2.47 -3.27
CA TYR A 42 6.94 -2.08 -4.25
C TYR A 42 7.34 -2.40 -5.69
N ILE A 43 8.64 -2.42 -6.03
CA ILE A 43 9.11 -2.95 -7.32
C ILE A 43 8.69 -4.41 -7.45
N ASP A 44 8.99 -5.27 -6.46
CA ASP A 44 8.69 -6.71 -6.50
C ASP A 44 7.18 -6.99 -6.64
N ARG A 45 6.34 -6.25 -5.93
CA ARG A 45 4.88 -6.36 -6.05
C ARG A 45 4.40 -6.13 -7.48
N GLN A 46 4.91 -5.09 -8.14
CA GLN A 46 4.44 -4.70 -9.48
C GLN A 46 5.08 -5.50 -10.61
N VAL A 47 6.25 -6.09 -10.39
CA VAL A 47 6.88 -6.99 -11.36
C VAL A 47 5.94 -8.14 -11.71
N LEU A 48 5.29 -8.79 -10.75
CA LEU A 48 4.33 -9.86 -11.01
C LEU A 48 3.21 -9.40 -11.95
N ALA A 49 2.61 -8.24 -11.68
CA ALA A 49 1.54 -7.67 -12.49
C ALA A 49 2.02 -7.32 -13.93
N ALA A 50 3.23 -6.78 -14.04
CA ALA A 50 3.81 -6.41 -15.33
C ALA A 50 4.08 -7.62 -16.24
N VAL A 51 4.41 -8.78 -15.65
CA VAL A 51 4.79 -9.98 -16.42
C VAL A 51 3.70 -11.07 -16.44
N GLU A 52 2.55 -10.86 -15.81
CA GLU A 52 1.43 -11.82 -15.75
C GLU A 52 1.06 -12.42 -17.11
N PRO A 53 0.93 -11.65 -18.21
CA PRO A 53 0.53 -12.21 -19.49
C PRO A 53 1.51 -13.27 -20.05
N ASN A 54 2.79 -13.16 -19.70
CA ASN A 54 3.83 -14.09 -20.14
C ASN A 54 3.90 -15.29 -19.20
N ILE A 55 3.70 -15.10 -17.88
CA ILE A 55 3.54 -16.19 -16.92
C ILE A 55 2.37 -17.08 -17.35
N ARG A 56 1.21 -16.49 -17.62
CA ARG A 56 0.02 -17.19 -18.05
C ARG A 56 0.22 -17.97 -19.35
N ALA A 57 0.83 -17.33 -20.35
CA ALA A 57 1.13 -18.00 -21.62
C ALA A 57 2.14 -19.15 -21.49
N THR A 58 2.99 -19.14 -20.45
CA THR A 58 4.00 -20.20 -20.22
C THR A 58 3.44 -21.35 -19.40
N LEU A 59 2.58 -21.09 -18.41
CA LEU A 59 2.15 -22.08 -17.42
C LEU A 59 0.78 -22.71 -17.70
N PHE A 60 -0.01 -22.15 -18.63
CA PHE A 60 -1.36 -22.61 -18.93
C PHE A 60 -1.55 -22.81 -20.42
N ALA A 61 -2.43 -23.76 -20.77
CA ALA A 61 -2.86 -23.97 -22.14
C ALA A 61 -3.64 -22.74 -22.67
N ALA A 62 -3.52 -22.44 -23.96
CA ALA A 62 -4.15 -21.27 -24.56
C ALA A 62 -5.69 -21.27 -24.48
N ASN A 63 -6.30 -22.44 -24.33
CA ASN A 63 -7.76 -22.63 -24.20
C ASN A 63 -8.24 -22.72 -22.75
N ASP A 64 -7.38 -22.56 -21.74
CA ASP A 64 -7.80 -22.57 -20.33
C ASP A 64 -8.49 -21.24 -19.98
N VAL A 65 -9.81 -21.23 -20.03
CA VAL A 65 -10.67 -20.06 -19.67
C VAL A 65 -10.46 -19.58 -18.23
N ASN A 66 -9.97 -20.46 -17.33
CA ASN A 66 -9.71 -20.13 -15.94
C ASN A 66 -8.26 -19.66 -15.69
N ALA A 67 -7.39 -19.65 -16.69
CA ALA A 67 -5.99 -19.28 -16.53
C ALA A 67 -5.82 -17.89 -15.91
N MET A 68 -6.63 -16.90 -16.30
CA MET A 68 -6.59 -15.57 -15.72
C MET A 68 -7.07 -15.54 -14.25
N ALA A 69 -8.15 -16.26 -13.92
CA ALA A 69 -8.59 -16.37 -12.53
C ALA A 69 -7.51 -17.02 -11.66
N LYS A 70 -6.87 -18.10 -12.15
CA LYS A 70 -5.77 -18.77 -11.47
C LYS A 70 -4.56 -17.85 -11.28
N THR A 71 -4.10 -17.12 -12.30
CA THR A 71 -2.99 -16.16 -12.14
C THR A 71 -3.35 -15.01 -11.21
N GLY A 72 -4.62 -14.56 -11.18
CA GLY A 72 -5.10 -13.62 -10.18
C GLY A 72 -4.93 -14.10 -8.73
N THR A 73 -5.09 -15.42 -8.47
CA THR A 73 -4.87 -15.96 -7.13
C THR A 73 -3.41 -15.86 -6.63
N LEU A 74 -2.44 -15.62 -7.50
CA LEU A 74 -1.05 -15.36 -7.09
C LEU A 74 -0.93 -14.08 -6.27
N GLY A 75 -1.61 -13.01 -6.70
CA GLY A 75 -1.70 -11.76 -5.96
C GLY A 75 -2.54 -11.90 -4.68
N THR A 76 -3.63 -12.65 -4.75
CA THR A 76 -4.48 -12.96 -3.57
C THR A 76 -3.72 -13.74 -2.51
N ALA A 77 -2.98 -14.78 -2.89
CA ALA A 77 -2.16 -15.58 -1.97
C ALA A 77 -1.14 -14.72 -1.23
N PHE A 78 -0.45 -13.84 -1.97
CA PHE A 78 0.46 -12.85 -1.39
C PHE A 78 -0.25 -11.97 -0.36
N LEU A 79 -1.38 -11.34 -0.72
CA LEU A 79 -2.09 -10.41 0.17
C LEU A 79 -2.64 -11.09 1.42
N ILE A 80 -3.26 -12.28 1.28
CA ILE A 80 -3.81 -13.02 2.42
C ILE A 80 -2.70 -13.39 3.39
N THR A 81 -1.58 -13.93 2.91
CA THR A 81 -0.47 -14.31 3.78
C THR A 81 0.20 -13.10 4.43
N TYR A 82 0.35 -11.98 3.71
CA TYR A 82 0.78 -10.70 4.25
C TYR A 82 -0.13 -10.24 5.41
N MET A 83 -1.45 -10.24 5.20
CA MET A 83 -2.41 -9.80 6.21
C MET A 83 -2.43 -10.68 7.46
N LEU A 84 -2.30 -11.99 7.30
CA LEU A 84 -2.29 -12.94 8.42
C LEU A 84 -0.99 -12.87 9.22
N THR A 85 0.13 -12.64 8.55
CA THR A 85 1.46 -12.65 9.20
C THR A 85 1.86 -11.29 9.77
N ALA A 86 1.37 -10.18 9.22
CA ALA A 86 1.73 -8.84 9.68
C ALA A 86 1.42 -8.58 11.18
N PRO A 87 0.27 -8.98 11.75
CA PRO A 87 0.02 -8.84 13.19
C PRO A 87 0.97 -9.69 14.04
N VAL A 88 1.26 -10.92 13.61
CA VAL A 88 2.13 -11.87 14.31
C VAL A 88 3.57 -11.35 14.32
N LEU A 89 4.09 -10.96 13.17
CA LEU A 89 5.45 -10.44 13.04
C LEU A 89 5.60 -9.05 13.66
N GLY A 90 4.53 -8.23 13.65
CA GLY A 90 4.47 -6.98 14.40
C GLY A 90 4.57 -7.20 15.90
N TRP A 91 3.82 -8.17 16.44
CA TRP A 91 3.91 -8.58 17.85
C TRP A 91 5.31 -9.12 18.22
N LEU A 92 5.94 -9.86 17.30
CA LEU A 92 7.31 -10.34 17.45
C LEU A 92 8.31 -9.17 17.44
N ALA A 93 8.12 -8.19 16.55
CA ALA A 93 8.93 -6.99 16.44
C ALA A 93 8.82 -6.08 17.69
N ASP A 94 7.74 -6.19 18.48
CA ASP A 94 7.63 -5.50 19.77
C ASP A 94 8.48 -6.15 20.88
N ARG A 95 8.81 -7.44 20.77
CA ARG A 95 9.56 -8.22 21.76
C ARG A 95 11.03 -8.40 21.45
N PHE A 96 11.35 -8.50 20.16
CA PHE A 96 12.70 -8.73 19.66
C PHE A 96 13.25 -7.48 18.96
N SER A 97 14.52 -7.51 18.57
CA SER A 97 15.10 -6.45 17.74
C SER A 97 14.36 -6.33 16.42
N ARG A 98 13.81 -5.13 16.16
CA ARG A 98 13.09 -4.85 14.91
C ARG A 98 13.97 -5.04 13.68
N TRP A 99 15.26 -4.74 13.79
CA TRP A 99 16.19 -4.91 12.67
C TRP A 99 16.42 -6.37 12.31
N ILE A 100 16.41 -7.28 13.31
CA ILE A 100 16.47 -8.72 13.04
C ILE A 100 15.19 -9.17 12.32
N ILE A 101 14.02 -8.75 12.78
CA ILE A 101 12.73 -9.09 12.14
C ILE A 101 12.69 -8.55 10.71
N ILE A 102 13.04 -7.25 10.51
CA ILE A 102 13.08 -6.63 9.19
C ILE A 102 14.08 -7.36 8.28
N GLY A 103 15.32 -7.59 8.72
CA GLY A 103 16.35 -8.22 7.92
C GLY A 103 15.98 -9.65 7.50
N SER A 104 15.48 -10.47 8.43
CA SER A 104 15.01 -11.83 8.15
C SER A 104 13.81 -11.82 7.20
N ALA A 105 12.88 -10.91 7.39
CA ALA A 105 11.71 -10.72 6.55
C ALA A 105 12.12 -10.35 5.11
N VAL A 106 13.01 -9.37 4.95
CA VAL A 106 13.53 -8.92 3.63
C VAL A 106 14.26 -10.05 2.91
N ILE A 107 15.09 -10.81 3.60
CA ILE A 107 15.79 -11.97 3.02
C ILE A 107 14.79 -13.02 2.56
N LEU A 108 13.80 -13.35 3.40
CA LEU A 108 12.79 -14.36 3.07
C LEU A 108 12.04 -13.99 1.80
N TRP A 109 11.47 -12.75 1.71
CA TRP A 109 10.72 -12.39 0.50
C TRP A 109 11.61 -12.27 -0.73
N SER A 110 12.85 -11.79 -0.59
CA SER A 110 13.79 -11.67 -1.72
C SER A 110 14.17 -13.03 -2.28
N LEU A 111 14.43 -14.03 -1.42
CA LEU A 111 14.66 -15.41 -1.83
C LEU A 111 13.43 -16.01 -2.51
N ALA A 112 12.24 -15.80 -1.92
CA ALA A 112 10.98 -16.29 -2.47
C ALA A 112 10.66 -15.63 -3.82
N SER A 113 10.94 -14.33 -3.96
CA SER A 113 10.77 -13.62 -5.22
C SER A 113 11.74 -14.16 -6.29
N GLY A 114 13.03 -14.32 -5.97
CA GLY A 114 13.98 -14.95 -6.87
C GLY A 114 13.58 -16.37 -7.27
N ALA A 115 13.09 -17.18 -6.31
CA ALA A 115 12.58 -18.52 -6.56
C ALA A 115 11.36 -18.54 -7.48
N SER A 116 10.59 -17.45 -7.56
CA SER A 116 9.48 -17.31 -8.54
C SER A 116 9.98 -17.40 -9.98
N GLY A 117 11.19 -16.92 -10.27
CA GLY A 117 11.82 -17.06 -11.58
C GLY A 117 12.15 -18.51 -11.94
N LEU A 118 12.37 -19.38 -10.94
CA LEU A 118 12.65 -20.82 -11.12
C LEU A 118 11.37 -21.66 -11.28
N ALA A 119 10.18 -21.07 -11.03
CA ALA A 119 8.93 -21.82 -11.03
C ALA A 119 8.63 -22.43 -12.41
N ALA A 120 8.55 -23.76 -12.45
CA ALA A 120 8.18 -24.54 -13.65
C ALA A 120 6.67 -24.78 -13.72
N THR A 121 5.95 -24.66 -12.59
CA THR A 121 4.51 -24.91 -12.49
C THR A 121 3.81 -23.75 -11.80
N PHE A 122 2.50 -23.63 -12.03
CA PHE A 122 1.67 -22.66 -11.32
C PHE A 122 1.74 -22.85 -9.80
N PHE A 123 1.70 -24.10 -9.32
CA PHE A 123 1.72 -24.38 -7.88
C PHE A 123 3.05 -23.94 -7.25
N ALA A 124 4.20 -24.18 -7.91
CA ALA A 124 5.50 -23.68 -7.43
C ALA A 124 5.51 -22.16 -7.32
N LEU A 125 4.98 -21.46 -8.34
CA LEU A 125 4.87 -20.01 -8.32
C LEU A 125 3.91 -19.53 -7.22
N PHE A 126 2.79 -20.20 -7.01
CA PHE A 126 1.83 -19.89 -5.94
C PHE A 126 2.49 -19.99 -4.55
N VAL A 127 3.24 -21.06 -4.30
CA VAL A 127 3.97 -21.25 -3.03
C VAL A 127 4.97 -20.11 -2.81
N THR A 128 5.70 -19.71 -3.84
CA THR A 128 6.64 -18.59 -3.69
C THR A 128 5.90 -17.28 -3.35
N ARG A 129 4.69 -17.02 -3.87
CA ARG A 129 3.89 -15.83 -3.52
C ARG A 129 3.42 -15.87 -2.06
N VAL A 130 3.09 -17.04 -1.54
CA VAL A 130 2.81 -17.23 -0.09
C VAL A 130 4.01 -16.81 0.75
N PHE A 131 5.22 -17.27 0.41
CA PHE A 131 6.44 -16.90 1.16
C PHE A 131 6.82 -15.42 1.01
N VAL A 132 6.57 -14.80 -0.16
CA VAL A 132 6.73 -13.36 -0.32
C VAL A 132 5.81 -12.62 0.64
N GLY A 133 4.53 -13.01 0.73
CA GLY A 133 3.57 -12.39 1.65
C GLY A 133 3.96 -12.54 3.12
N ILE A 134 4.44 -13.73 3.53
CA ILE A 134 4.97 -13.95 4.89
C ILE A 134 6.15 -13.01 5.18
N GLY A 135 7.10 -12.91 4.25
CA GLY A 135 8.28 -12.05 4.41
C GLY A 135 7.88 -10.57 4.54
N GLU A 136 7.09 -10.07 3.62
CA GLU A 136 6.69 -8.66 3.63
C GLU A 136 5.86 -8.28 4.87
N GLY A 137 5.09 -9.22 5.45
CA GLY A 137 4.35 -9.03 6.69
C GLY A 137 5.21 -8.63 7.89
N GLY A 138 6.50 -8.96 7.90
CA GLY A 138 7.43 -8.55 8.98
C GLY A 138 7.99 -7.13 8.83
N TYR A 139 8.02 -6.61 7.61
CA TYR A 139 8.57 -5.29 7.34
C TYR A 139 7.58 -4.15 7.60
N GLY A 140 6.37 -4.26 7.06
CA GLY A 140 5.38 -3.19 7.06
C GLY A 140 5.08 -2.57 8.43
N PRO A 141 4.78 -3.38 9.47
CA PRO A 141 4.53 -2.87 10.82
C PRO A 141 5.78 -2.33 11.51
N ALA A 142 6.96 -2.91 11.27
CA ALA A 142 8.18 -2.61 12.01
C ALA A 142 8.90 -1.35 11.51
N ALA A 143 9.02 -1.16 10.19
CA ALA A 143 9.83 -0.09 9.59
C ALA A 143 9.41 1.34 10.01
N PRO A 144 8.12 1.74 9.95
CA PRO A 144 7.71 3.07 10.39
C PRO A 144 7.98 3.32 11.87
N THR A 145 7.94 2.27 12.71
CA THR A 145 8.19 2.40 14.15
C THR A 145 9.67 2.66 14.46
N VAL A 146 10.59 2.06 13.68
CA VAL A 146 12.03 2.36 13.77
C VAL A 146 12.29 3.83 13.44
N LEU A 147 11.71 4.33 12.34
CA LEU A 147 11.84 5.73 11.95
C LEU A 147 11.26 6.68 12.99
N ALA A 148 10.09 6.35 13.55
CA ALA A 148 9.45 7.15 14.59
C ALA A 148 10.27 7.26 15.87
N ASP A 149 11.08 6.26 16.19
CA ASP A 149 11.95 6.28 17.37
C ASP A 149 13.30 6.99 17.10
N LEU A 150 13.78 6.99 15.85
CA LEU A 150 15.04 7.61 15.45
C LEU A 150 14.95 9.13 15.22
N PHE A 151 13.77 9.64 14.87
CA PHE A 151 13.57 11.03 14.51
C PHE A 151 12.69 11.77 15.52
N PRO A 152 13.03 13.04 15.86
CA PRO A 152 12.25 13.86 16.78
C PRO A 152 10.86 14.15 16.22
N LEU A 153 9.90 14.39 17.10
CA LEU A 153 8.49 14.62 16.75
C LEU A 153 8.30 15.71 15.68
N ALA A 154 9.08 16.81 15.78
CA ALA A 154 9.02 17.94 14.86
C ALA A 154 9.37 17.59 13.39
N THR A 155 10.18 16.55 13.15
CA THR A 155 10.60 16.15 11.79
C THR A 155 10.02 14.81 11.36
N ARG A 156 9.39 14.06 12.28
CA ARG A 156 8.87 12.70 12.04
C ARG A 156 7.90 12.63 10.89
N GLY A 157 6.98 13.59 10.78
CA GLY A 157 6.02 13.63 9.69
C GLY A 157 6.68 13.73 8.32
N ARG A 158 7.69 14.58 8.17
CA ARG A 158 8.44 14.71 6.90
C ARG A 158 9.21 13.44 6.56
N VAL A 159 9.82 12.80 7.55
CA VAL A 159 10.57 11.55 7.36
C VAL A 159 9.65 10.42 6.91
N LEU A 160 8.50 10.28 7.55
CA LEU A 160 7.49 9.28 7.16
C LEU A 160 6.90 9.58 5.78
N ALA A 161 6.70 10.85 5.43
CA ALA A 161 6.25 11.23 4.08
C ALA A 161 7.28 10.84 3.01
N VAL A 162 8.58 11.09 3.25
CA VAL A 162 9.65 10.64 2.35
C VAL A 162 9.69 9.12 2.25
N PHE A 163 9.54 8.42 3.36
CA PHE A 163 9.48 6.96 3.38
C PHE A 163 8.29 6.42 2.57
N CYS A 164 7.10 7.03 2.71
CA CYS A 164 5.91 6.64 1.94
C CYS A 164 6.01 7.02 0.45
N ALA A 165 6.81 8.03 0.08
CA ALA A 165 7.01 8.39 -1.32
C ALA A 165 7.71 7.29 -2.13
N ALA A 166 8.38 6.34 -1.49
CA ALA A 166 8.90 5.14 -2.15
C ALA A 166 7.80 4.23 -2.73
N ILE A 167 6.58 4.29 -2.21
CA ILE A 167 5.45 3.47 -2.66
C ILE A 167 5.11 3.72 -4.13
N PRO A 168 4.69 4.93 -4.54
CA PRO A 168 4.37 5.18 -5.94
C PRO A 168 5.59 5.08 -6.87
N VAL A 169 6.78 5.49 -6.39
CA VAL A 169 8.01 5.40 -7.17
C VAL A 169 8.42 3.95 -7.41
N GLY A 170 8.40 3.11 -6.38
CA GLY A 170 8.67 1.67 -6.49
C GLY A 170 7.66 0.96 -7.37
N SER A 171 6.37 1.30 -7.23
CA SER A 171 5.31 0.75 -8.09
C SER A 171 5.55 1.08 -9.57
N ALA A 172 5.87 2.33 -9.88
CA ALA A 172 6.17 2.72 -11.25
C ALA A 172 7.40 2.00 -11.80
N LEU A 173 8.48 1.95 -11.02
CA LEU A 173 9.69 1.23 -11.42
C LEU A 173 9.41 -0.27 -11.63
N GLY A 174 8.55 -0.88 -10.84
CA GLY A 174 8.14 -2.28 -11.02
C GLY A 174 7.46 -2.51 -12.38
N TYR A 175 6.55 -1.64 -12.81
CA TYR A 175 5.96 -1.72 -14.15
C TYR A 175 6.96 -1.45 -15.25
N VAL A 176 7.81 -0.42 -15.09
CA VAL A 176 8.83 -0.07 -16.09
C VAL A 176 9.84 -1.19 -16.25
N LEU A 177 10.46 -1.62 -15.16
CA LEU A 177 11.49 -2.66 -15.19
C LEU A 177 10.91 -4.02 -15.55
N GLY A 178 9.75 -4.39 -14.98
CA GLY A 178 9.07 -5.64 -15.29
C GLY A 178 8.73 -5.74 -16.77
N GLY A 179 8.16 -4.69 -17.37
CA GLY A 179 7.84 -4.65 -18.78
C GLY A 179 9.07 -4.72 -19.70
N LEU A 180 10.09 -3.90 -19.43
CA LEU A 180 11.32 -3.87 -20.22
C LEU A 180 12.11 -5.19 -20.13
N ILE A 181 12.30 -5.71 -18.92
CA ILE A 181 13.00 -6.98 -18.72
C ILE A 181 12.26 -8.13 -19.39
N ASN A 182 10.92 -8.14 -19.26
CA ASN A 182 10.09 -9.17 -19.87
C ASN A 182 10.19 -9.16 -21.40
N GLU A 183 10.27 -7.97 -22.03
CA GLU A 183 10.39 -7.83 -23.48
C GLU A 183 11.73 -8.38 -24.02
N HIS A 184 12.84 -8.15 -23.30
CA HIS A 184 14.19 -8.48 -23.79
C HIS A 184 14.74 -9.81 -23.27
N LEU A 185 14.44 -10.18 -22.02
CA LEU A 185 15.04 -11.33 -21.33
C LEU A 185 13.98 -12.38 -20.92
N GLY A 186 12.69 -12.03 -20.97
CA GLY A 186 11.60 -12.88 -20.52
C GLY A 186 11.26 -12.68 -19.04
N TRP A 187 10.07 -13.15 -18.65
CA TRP A 187 9.45 -12.87 -17.36
C TRP A 187 10.24 -13.40 -16.14
N ARG A 188 10.99 -14.50 -16.30
CA ARG A 188 11.79 -15.08 -15.22
C ARG A 188 12.89 -14.15 -14.74
N TRP A 189 13.54 -13.44 -15.65
CA TRP A 189 14.60 -12.49 -15.34
C TRP A 189 14.11 -11.29 -14.54
N ALA A 190 12.84 -10.93 -14.66
CA ALA A 190 12.28 -9.85 -13.86
C ALA A 190 12.34 -10.18 -12.36
N PHE A 191 12.15 -11.45 -11.98
CA PHE A 191 12.29 -11.90 -10.59
C PHE A 191 13.76 -12.08 -10.17
N TYR A 192 14.61 -12.61 -11.05
CA TYR A 192 16.02 -12.79 -10.72
C TYR A 192 16.75 -11.47 -10.46
N LEU A 193 16.39 -10.41 -11.17
CA LEU A 193 17.06 -9.10 -11.04
C LEU A 193 16.60 -8.32 -9.80
N VAL A 194 15.40 -8.56 -9.30
CA VAL A 194 14.88 -7.89 -8.09
C VAL A 194 15.42 -8.53 -6.80
N ALA A 195 15.72 -9.82 -6.80
CA ALA A 195 16.15 -10.55 -5.61
C ALA A 195 17.51 -10.10 -5.02
N PRO A 196 18.61 -9.95 -5.78
CA PRO A 196 19.93 -9.63 -5.22
C PRO A 196 20.00 -8.30 -4.46
N PRO A 197 19.41 -7.18 -4.95
CA PRO A 197 19.39 -5.95 -4.19
C PRO A 197 18.61 -6.09 -2.87
N GLY A 198 17.47 -6.80 -2.88
CA GLY A 198 16.70 -7.08 -1.68
C GLY A 198 17.50 -7.88 -0.66
N LEU A 199 18.20 -8.93 -1.08
CA LEU A 199 19.10 -9.73 -0.21
C LEU A 199 20.19 -8.86 0.43
N LEU A 200 20.83 -8.00 -0.36
CA LEU A 200 21.86 -7.09 0.15
C LEU A 200 21.28 -6.15 1.21
N LEU A 201 20.13 -5.53 0.94
CA LEU A 201 19.47 -4.63 1.89
C LEU A 201 19.05 -5.37 3.16
N GLY A 202 18.55 -6.61 3.04
CA GLY A 202 18.21 -7.45 4.18
C GLY A 202 19.42 -7.79 5.05
N LEU A 203 20.55 -8.11 4.46
CA LEU A 203 21.80 -8.36 5.17
C LEU A 203 22.29 -7.09 5.90
N LEU A 204 22.18 -5.92 5.29
CA LEU A 204 22.57 -4.65 5.91
C LEU A 204 21.75 -4.32 7.17
N CYS A 205 20.53 -4.86 7.31
CA CYS A 205 19.72 -4.66 8.51
C CYS A 205 20.38 -5.26 9.76
N PHE A 206 21.11 -6.37 9.67
CA PHE A 206 21.74 -6.99 10.84
C PHE A 206 22.89 -6.18 11.43
N PHE A 207 23.42 -5.22 10.68
CA PHE A 207 24.45 -4.30 11.18
C PHE A 207 23.85 -3.06 11.85
N GLN A 208 22.53 -2.87 11.81
CA GLN A 208 21.83 -1.76 12.44
C GLN A 208 21.54 -2.05 13.92
N ARG A 209 21.42 -1.00 14.72
CA ARG A 209 21.10 -1.11 16.16
C ARG A 209 19.67 -0.65 16.41
N ASP A 210 18.91 -1.42 17.18
CA ASP A 210 17.56 -1.03 17.59
C ASP A 210 17.66 0.06 18.67
N PRO A 211 17.03 1.24 18.48
CA PRO A 211 17.04 2.33 19.46
C PRO A 211 16.52 1.90 20.84
N ARG A 212 15.59 0.94 20.90
CA ARG A 212 15.02 0.42 22.15
C ARG A 212 16.04 -0.32 23.03
N ALA A 213 17.08 -0.89 22.43
CA ALA A 213 18.16 -1.54 23.19
C ALA A 213 18.91 -0.54 24.09
N CYS A 214 18.75 0.77 23.85
CA CYS A 214 19.34 1.85 24.65
C CYS A 214 18.36 2.46 25.66
N GLY A 215 17.30 1.77 26.05
CA GLY A 215 16.40 2.23 27.11
C GLY A 215 15.36 3.28 26.70
N ILE A 216 15.18 3.53 25.41
CA ILE A 216 14.12 4.42 24.91
C ILE A 216 12.79 3.67 25.02
N THR A 217 12.08 3.87 26.14
CA THR A 217 10.74 3.33 26.35
C THR A 217 9.68 4.30 25.82
N ARG A 218 8.66 3.77 25.14
CA ARG A 218 7.49 4.56 24.79
C ARG A 218 6.61 4.77 26.04
N PRO A 219 5.98 5.95 26.21
CA PRO A 219 4.96 6.12 27.23
C PRO A 219 3.87 5.06 27.03
N GLU A 220 3.37 4.54 28.14
CA GLU A 220 2.34 3.51 28.17
C GLU A 220 1.09 4.03 27.45
N ARG A 221 0.70 3.37 26.36
CA ARG A 221 -0.47 3.75 25.58
C ARG A 221 -1.72 3.34 26.35
N GLN A 222 -2.65 4.25 26.55
CA GLN A 222 -3.95 3.91 27.13
C GLN A 222 -4.55 2.71 26.37
N ARG A 223 -4.88 1.65 27.10
CA ARG A 223 -5.47 0.45 26.52
C ARG A 223 -6.89 0.75 26.06
N ALA A 224 -7.15 0.56 24.77
CA ALA A 224 -8.51 0.63 24.25
C ALA A 224 -9.33 -0.57 24.77
N SER A 225 -10.57 -0.33 25.14
CA SER A 225 -11.53 -1.37 25.54
C SER A 225 -12.18 -2.00 24.30
N LEU A 226 -12.82 -3.16 24.45
CA LEU A 226 -13.62 -3.76 23.37
C LEU A 226 -14.76 -2.85 22.92
N ASP A 227 -15.36 -2.10 23.84
CA ASP A 227 -16.44 -1.15 23.53
C ASP A 227 -15.96 -0.03 22.61
N ASP A 228 -14.70 0.39 22.72
CA ASP A 228 -14.11 1.40 21.85
C ASP A 228 -13.98 0.90 20.39
N TYR A 229 -13.70 -0.40 20.20
CA TYR A 229 -13.69 -1.01 18.88
C TYR A 229 -15.10 -1.18 18.32
N VAL A 230 -16.05 -1.60 19.14
CA VAL A 230 -17.46 -1.71 18.73
C VAL A 230 -18.02 -0.34 18.33
N ALA A 231 -17.64 0.74 19.02
CA ALA A 231 -18.04 2.09 18.70
C ALA A 231 -17.61 2.51 17.27
N LEU A 232 -16.46 2.06 16.77
CA LEU A 232 -16.05 2.33 15.39
C LEU A 232 -17.05 1.77 14.37
N PHE A 233 -17.52 0.54 14.57
CA PHE A 233 -18.50 -0.10 13.67
C PHE A 233 -19.91 0.49 13.81
N ARG A 234 -20.19 1.25 14.86
CA ARG A 234 -21.44 2.02 15.03
C ARG A 234 -21.35 3.42 14.47
N THR A 235 -20.18 3.89 14.03
CA THR A 235 -19.95 5.20 13.44
C THR A 235 -20.24 5.16 11.93
N PRO A 236 -21.35 5.73 11.43
CA PRO A 236 -21.74 5.61 10.02
C PRO A 236 -20.68 6.12 9.06
N SER A 237 -20.02 7.24 9.37
CA SER A 237 -18.93 7.80 8.55
C SER A 237 -17.74 6.85 8.43
N TYR A 238 -17.40 6.12 9.52
CA TYR A 238 -16.33 5.13 9.50
C TYR A 238 -16.68 3.96 8.59
N VAL A 239 -17.85 3.35 8.79
CA VAL A 239 -18.29 2.15 8.05
C VAL A 239 -18.44 2.44 6.57
N LEU A 240 -19.12 3.54 6.21
CA LEU A 240 -19.29 3.94 4.80
C LEU A 240 -17.96 4.32 4.13
N ASN A 241 -17.04 4.94 4.87
CA ASN A 241 -15.70 5.21 4.35
C ASN A 241 -14.91 3.92 4.10
N CYS A 242 -14.96 2.94 5.01
CA CYS A 242 -14.33 1.63 4.80
C CYS A 242 -14.94 0.92 3.59
N ALA A 243 -16.26 0.92 3.43
CA ALA A 243 -16.92 0.33 2.28
C ALA A 243 -16.54 1.02 0.96
N ALA A 244 -16.51 2.35 0.95
CA ALA A 244 -16.12 3.14 -0.21
C ALA A 244 -14.65 2.91 -0.59
N GLN A 245 -13.75 2.93 0.39
CA GLN A 245 -12.32 2.62 0.17
C GLN A 245 -12.12 1.18 -0.29
N THR A 246 -12.91 0.21 0.19
CA THR A 246 -12.86 -1.19 -0.28
C THR A 246 -13.22 -1.26 -1.77
N ALA A 247 -14.30 -0.61 -2.19
CA ALA A 247 -14.69 -0.57 -3.60
C ALA A 247 -13.65 0.17 -4.47
N MET A 248 -13.09 1.27 -3.98
CA MET A 248 -12.00 1.98 -4.65
C MET A 248 -10.75 1.12 -4.76
N THR A 249 -10.35 0.43 -3.69
CA THR A 249 -9.18 -0.45 -3.67
C THR A 249 -9.38 -1.65 -4.60
N PHE A 250 -10.60 -2.21 -4.66
CA PHE A 250 -10.96 -3.20 -5.67
C PHE A 250 -10.69 -2.69 -7.08
N ALA A 251 -11.11 -1.45 -7.38
CA ALA A 251 -10.93 -0.87 -8.70
C ALA A 251 -9.45 -0.60 -9.02
N ILE A 252 -8.73 0.13 -8.17
CA ILE A 252 -7.35 0.52 -8.48
C ILE A 252 -6.38 -0.66 -8.40
N GLY A 253 -6.56 -1.56 -7.43
CA GLY A 253 -5.76 -2.78 -7.31
C GLY A 253 -6.00 -3.72 -8.49
N GLY A 254 -7.27 -3.89 -8.88
CA GLY A 254 -7.64 -4.67 -10.05
C GLY A 254 -7.08 -4.12 -11.35
N ILE A 255 -7.20 -2.81 -11.59
CA ILE A 255 -6.58 -2.15 -12.74
C ILE A 255 -5.06 -2.35 -12.71
N GLY A 256 -4.42 -2.10 -11.57
CA GLY A 256 -2.98 -2.25 -11.41
C GLY A 256 -2.50 -3.67 -11.73
N PHE A 257 -3.15 -4.69 -11.19
CA PHE A 257 -2.76 -6.07 -11.44
C PHE A 257 -2.96 -6.49 -12.91
N TRP A 258 -4.08 -6.09 -13.53
CA TRP A 258 -4.48 -6.54 -14.86
C TRP A 258 -4.09 -5.60 -16.00
N VAL A 259 -3.44 -4.46 -15.73
CA VAL A 259 -3.10 -3.49 -16.79
C VAL A 259 -2.21 -4.07 -17.88
N ALA A 260 -1.23 -4.92 -17.53
CA ALA A 260 -0.35 -5.54 -18.53
C ALA A 260 -1.15 -6.49 -19.46
N ALA A 261 -2.09 -7.26 -18.90
CA ALA A 261 -2.98 -8.11 -19.66
C ALA A 261 -3.93 -7.29 -20.55
N TYR A 262 -4.46 -6.17 -20.04
CA TYR A 262 -5.28 -5.24 -20.79
C TYR A 262 -4.52 -4.61 -21.96
N LEU A 263 -3.29 -4.13 -21.72
CA LEU A 263 -2.43 -3.57 -22.77
C LEU A 263 -2.13 -4.59 -23.86
N LYS A 264 -1.80 -5.83 -23.48
CA LYS A 264 -1.62 -6.94 -24.43
C LYS A 264 -2.89 -7.24 -25.22
N PHE A 265 -4.05 -7.29 -24.57
CA PHE A 265 -5.36 -7.45 -25.22
C PHE A 265 -5.63 -6.34 -26.25
N ARG A 266 -5.17 -5.11 -25.98
CA ARG A 266 -5.28 -3.95 -26.86
C ARG A 266 -4.12 -3.86 -27.88
N GLY A 267 -3.33 -4.92 -28.08
CA GLY A 267 -2.25 -5.00 -29.05
C GLY A 267 -1.00 -4.16 -28.72
N GLN A 268 -0.82 -3.77 -27.46
CA GLN A 268 0.34 -3.01 -27.02
C GLN A 268 1.51 -3.94 -26.63
N PRO A 269 2.78 -3.53 -26.85
CA PRO A 269 3.95 -4.31 -26.44
C PRO A 269 4.10 -4.35 -24.90
N PRO A 270 4.83 -5.33 -24.33
CA PRO A 270 5.07 -5.42 -22.89
C PRO A 270 5.69 -4.16 -22.28
N SER A 271 6.59 -3.49 -23.01
CA SER A 271 7.21 -2.23 -22.59
C SER A 271 6.22 -1.05 -22.45
N ALA A 272 5.00 -1.17 -22.99
CA ALA A 272 3.96 -0.13 -22.83
C ALA A 272 3.54 0.04 -21.35
N THR A 273 3.78 -0.94 -20.49
CA THR A 273 3.57 -0.83 -19.01
C THR A 273 4.35 0.34 -18.40
N LYS A 274 5.44 0.79 -19.03
CA LYS A 274 6.19 1.98 -18.60
C LYS A 274 5.31 3.25 -18.55
N PHE A 275 4.40 3.41 -19.51
CA PHE A 275 3.48 4.56 -19.54
C PHE A 275 2.51 4.50 -18.37
N PHE A 276 2.00 3.31 -18.03
CA PHE A 276 1.18 3.13 -16.85
C PHE A 276 1.94 3.40 -15.55
N GLY A 277 3.20 2.97 -15.45
CA GLY A 277 4.08 3.30 -14.33
C GLY A 277 4.21 4.82 -14.12
N VAL A 278 4.46 5.58 -15.20
CA VAL A 278 4.51 7.05 -15.16
C VAL A 278 3.16 7.65 -14.72
N ILE A 279 2.05 7.12 -15.24
CA ILE A 279 0.70 7.56 -14.88
C ILE A 279 0.47 7.39 -13.38
N ILE A 280 0.81 6.24 -12.79
CA ILE A 280 0.63 5.98 -11.35
C ILE A 280 1.40 7.00 -10.51
N VAL A 281 2.65 7.30 -10.84
CA VAL A 281 3.44 8.29 -10.07
C VAL A 281 2.87 9.68 -10.23
N VAL A 282 2.72 10.15 -11.46
CA VAL A 282 2.35 11.55 -11.70
C VAL A 282 0.91 11.80 -11.28
N ALA A 283 -0.04 11.00 -11.76
CA ALA A 283 -1.44 11.14 -11.38
C ALA A 283 -1.64 10.88 -9.87
N GLY A 284 -1.04 9.81 -9.34
CA GLY A 284 -1.20 9.44 -7.92
C GLY A 284 -0.69 10.50 -6.96
N LEU A 285 0.53 11.01 -7.15
CA LEU A 285 1.10 12.03 -6.26
C LEU A 285 0.37 13.37 -6.37
N VAL A 286 0.19 13.86 -7.61
CA VAL A 286 -0.44 15.16 -7.83
C VAL A 286 -1.88 15.18 -7.34
N SER A 287 -2.66 14.14 -7.66
CA SER A 287 -4.08 14.08 -7.27
C SER A 287 -4.26 13.88 -5.76
N THR A 288 -3.42 13.09 -5.11
CA THR A 288 -3.48 12.92 -3.63
C THR A 288 -3.26 14.24 -2.91
N LEU A 289 -2.25 15.02 -3.32
CA LEU A 289 -1.97 16.34 -2.75
C LEU A 289 -3.10 17.33 -3.05
N LEU A 290 -3.58 17.36 -4.29
CA LEU A 290 -4.66 18.24 -4.70
C LEU A 290 -5.96 17.90 -3.98
N GLY A 291 -6.31 16.62 -3.86
CA GLY A 291 -7.49 16.15 -3.15
C GLY A 291 -7.48 16.56 -1.67
N GLY A 292 -6.36 16.39 -0.99
CA GLY A 292 -6.17 16.86 0.38
C GLY A 292 -6.38 18.35 0.50
N TRP A 293 -5.69 19.15 -0.33
CA TRP A 293 -5.81 20.60 -0.35
C TRP A 293 -7.25 21.07 -0.65
N MET A 294 -7.91 20.47 -1.65
CA MET A 294 -9.32 20.77 -1.97
C MET A 294 -10.23 20.44 -0.80
N GLY A 295 -10.04 19.30 -0.14
CA GLY A 295 -10.77 18.85 1.04
C GLY A 295 -10.70 19.88 2.17
N ASP A 296 -9.49 20.29 2.53
CA ASP A 296 -9.24 21.26 3.59
C ASP A 296 -9.83 22.66 3.27
N ARG A 297 -9.65 23.10 2.02
CA ARG A 297 -10.18 24.40 1.60
C ARG A 297 -11.70 24.43 1.59
N LEU A 298 -12.33 23.37 1.07
CA LEU A 298 -13.79 23.28 0.99
C LEU A 298 -14.41 23.06 2.39
N ARG A 299 -13.72 22.40 3.31
CA ARG A 299 -14.18 22.17 4.70
C ARG A 299 -14.53 23.46 5.42
N LYS A 300 -13.85 24.57 5.11
CA LYS A 300 -14.16 25.90 5.69
C LYS A 300 -15.58 26.37 5.39
N ARG A 301 -16.22 25.85 4.33
CA ARG A 301 -17.59 26.20 3.91
C ARG A 301 -18.56 25.03 4.07
N TYR A 302 -18.06 23.79 3.97
CA TYR A 302 -18.88 22.59 3.98
C TYR A 302 -18.18 21.44 4.71
N ALA A 303 -18.69 21.08 5.88
CA ALA A 303 -18.06 20.12 6.78
C ALA A 303 -17.97 18.67 6.21
N GLY A 304 -18.86 18.32 5.26
CA GLY A 304 -18.84 17.04 4.54
C GLY A 304 -17.85 16.96 3.36
N SER A 305 -17.01 17.97 3.16
CA SER A 305 -16.16 18.16 1.97
C SER A 305 -15.27 16.98 1.59
N TYR A 306 -14.69 16.31 2.56
CA TYR A 306 -13.78 15.20 2.30
C TYR A 306 -14.47 14.06 1.54
N PHE A 307 -15.64 13.66 1.98
CA PHE A 307 -16.41 12.62 1.30
C PHE A 307 -17.06 13.10 0.00
N LEU A 308 -17.44 14.38 -0.05
CA LEU A 308 -17.95 14.98 -1.29
C LEU A 308 -16.91 14.93 -2.42
N ILE A 309 -15.66 15.35 -2.14
CA ILE A 309 -14.57 15.31 -3.12
C ILE A 309 -14.25 13.88 -3.52
N SER A 310 -14.20 12.96 -2.55
CA SER A 310 -13.94 11.54 -2.80
C SER A 310 -15.01 10.94 -3.72
N GLY A 311 -16.28 11.17 -3.43
CA GLY A 311 -17.41 10.68 -4.22
C GLY A 311 -17.46 11.29 -5.63
N LEU A 312 -17.33 12.62 -5.74
CA LEU A 312 -17.31 13.31 -7.04
C LEU A 312 -16.11 12.88 -7.90
N GLY A 313 -14.93 12.66 -7.29
CA GLY A 313 -13.77 12.12 -7.98
C GLY A 313 -14.09 10.79 -8.66
N MET A 314 -14.76 9.88 -7.98
CA MET A 314 -15.17 8.58 -8.53
C MET A 314 -16.24 8.71 -9.63
N ILE A 315 -17.20 9.63 -9.48
CA ILE A 315 -18.20 9.89 -10.53
C ILE A 315 -17.52 10.37 -11.82
N VAL A 316 -16.51 11.23 -11.71
CA VAL A 316 -15.76 11.72 -12.88
C VAL A 316 -14.83 10.65 -13.44
N ALA A 317 -14.21 9.84 -12.58
CA ALA A 317 -13.34 8.74 -13.01
C ALA A 317 -14.08 7.69 -13.84
N PHE A 318 -15.34 7.40 -13.52
CA PHE A 318 -16.15 6.39 -14.20
C PHE A 318 -16.27 6.62 -15.71
N PRO A 319 -16.81 7.74 -16.24
CA PRO A 319 -16.93 7.95 -17.68
C PRO A 319 -15.55 8.02 -18.37
N LEU A 320 -14.55 8.60 -17.74
CA LEU A 320 -13.19 8.65 -18.28
C LEU A 320 -12.61 7.23 -18.43
N PHE A 321 -12.82 6.35 -17.45
CA PHE A 321 -12.39 4.97 -17.54
C PHE A 321 -13.13 4.20 -18.62
N VAL A 322 -14.45 4.40 -18.75
CA VAL A 322 -15.24 3.82 -19.84
C VAL A 322 -14.76 4.32 -21.21
N MET A 323 -14.50 5.63 -21.35
CA MET A 323 -13.94 6.18 -22.61
C MET A 323 -12.60 5.55 -22.96
N MET A 324 -11.72 5.28 -21.99
CA MET A 324 -10.46 4.58 -22.20
C MET A 324 -10.66 3.21 -22.86
N LEU A 325 -11.70 2.46 -22.47
CA LEU A 325 -11.94 1.11 -23.00
C LEU A 325 -12.25 1.10 -24.51
N PHE A 326 -12.90 2.14 -25.01
CA PHE A 326 -13.37 2.21 -26.39
C PHE A 326 -12.52 3.13 -27.28
N THR A 327 -11.61 3.93 -26.70
CA THR A 327 -10.74 4.84 -27.45
C THR A 327 -9.49 4.11 -27.92
N PRO A 328 -9.06 4.26 -29.21
CA PRO A 328 -7.80 3.69 -29.69
C PRO A 328 -6.58 4.34 -29.04
N PHE A 329 -5.45 3.59 -28.97
CA PHE A 329 -4.17 4.17 -28.63
C PHE A 329 -3.65 5.03 -29.81
N PRO A 330 -2.97 6.17 -29.55
CA PRO A 330 -2.46 6.63 -28.26
C PRO A 330 -3.46 7.42 -27.39
N ALA A 331 -4.61 7.84 -27.90
CA ALA A 331 -5.56 8.69 -27.17
C ALA A 331 -6.09 8.02 -25.87
N ALA A 332 -6.17 6.68 -25.81
CA ALA A 332 -6.55 5.94 -24.60
C ALA A 332 -5.64 6.27 -23.40
N TRP A 333 -4.37 6.65 -23.60
CA TRP A 333 -3.47 7.04 -22.51
C TRP A 333 -3.94 8.30 -21.78
N PHE A 334 -4.51 9.25 -22.50
CA PHE A 334 -5.08 10.45 -21.87
C PHE A 334 -6.24 10.09 -20.93
N PHE A 335 -7.16 9.26 -21.38
CA PHE A 335 -8.30 8.83 -20.57
C PHE A 335 -7.87 7.95 -19.39
N MET A 336 -6.86 7.11 -19.58
CA MET A 336 -6.25 6.32 -18.49
C MET A 336 -5.63 7.25 -17.45
N PHE A 337 -4.83 8.23 -17.85
CA PHE A 337 -4.25 9.22 -16.95
C PHE A 337 -5.33 9.98 -16.19
N ALA A 338 -6.31 10.52 -16.88
CA ALA A 338 -7.38 11.31 -16.27
C ALA A 338 -8.22 10.46 -15.30
N SER A 339 -8.58 9.23 -15.68
CA SER A 339 -9.32 8.33 -14.78
C SER A 339 -8.52 7.99 -13.52
N VAL A 340 -7.26 7.59 -13.65
CA VAL A 340 -6.38 7.29 -12.51
C VAL A 340 -6.20 8.51 -11.62
N PHE A 341 -6.06 9.71 -12.20
CA PHE A 341 -5.98 10.96 -11.46
C PHE A 341 -7.21 11.17 -10.56
N PHE A 342 -8.41 11.03 -11.11
CA PHE A 342 -9.64 11.21 -10.32
C PHE A 342 -9.88 10.07 -9.32
N ILE A 343 -9.42 8.84 -9.60
CA ILE A 343 -9.45 7.74 -8.64
C ILE A 343 -8.58 8.09 -7.41
N PHE A 344 -7.36 8.58 -7.59
CA PHE A 344 -6.47 8.90 -6.47
C PHE A 344 -6.85 10.19 -5.72
N LEU A 345 -7.75 11.00 -6.26
CA LEU A 345 -8.17 12.27 -5.63
C LEU A 345 -8.77 12.07 -4.22
N ASN A 346 -9.34 10.90 -3.96
CA ASN A 346 -9.92 10.55 -2.65
C ASN A 346 -8.88 10.24 -1.56
N THR A 347 -7.63 9.89 -1.92
CA THR A 347 -6.63 9.31 -0.99
C THR A 347 -6.36 10.21 0.21
N GLY A 348 -6.13 11.50 0.00
CA GLY A 348 -5.96 12.48 1.08
C GLY A 348 -7.24 12.67 1.91
N PRO A 349 -8.35 13.06 1.27
CA PRO A 349 -9.62 13.33 1.95
C PRO A 349 -10.16 12.14 2.75
N SER A 350 -10.19 10.93 2.19
CA SER A 350 -10.76 9.75 2.86
C SER A 350 -9.96 9.34 4.11
N ASN A 351 -8.62 9.43 4.05
CA ASN A 351 -7.77 9.16 5.20
C ASN A 351 -7.87 10.26 6.28
N THR A 352 -8.03 11.52 5.87
CA THR A 352 -8.28 12.63 6.81
C THR A 352 -9.62 12.45 7.50
N ALA A 353 -10.67 12.10 6.77
CA ALA A 353 -11.98 11.80 7.35
C ALA A 353 -11.90 10.63 8.35
N LEU A 354 -11.21 9.55 7.99
CA LEU A 354 -10.98 8.39 8.87
C LEU A 354 -10.31 8.79 10.19
N ALA A 355 -9.29 9.66 10.12
CA ALA A 355 -8.63 10.18 11.31
C ALA A 355 -9.57 11.02 12.19
N ASN A 356 -10.43 11.84 11.57
CA ASN A 356 -11.33 12.77 12.27
C ASN A 356 -12.49 12.05 12.99
N VAL A 357 -12.98 10.93 12.43
CA VAL A 357 -14.07 10.15 13.05
C VAL A 357 -13.58 9.04 13.98
N SER A 358 -12.27 8.95 14.19
CA SER A 358 -11.65 7.96 15.07
C SER A 358 -11.10 8.61 16.33
N GLN A 359 -11.54 8.17 17.51
CA GLN A 359 -11.02 8.67 18.78
C GLN A 359 -9.50 8.43 18.88
N PRO A 360 -8.71 9.33 19.51
CA PRO A 360 -7.25 9.23 19.60
C PRO A 360 -6.74 7.89 20.11
N LYS A 361 -7.41 7.32 21.15
CA LYS A 361 -7.04 6.04 21.76
C LYS A 361 -7.18 4.83 20.85
N VAL A 362 -8.09 4.85 19.85
CA VAL A 362 -8.32 3.75 18.90
C VAL A 362 -7.96 4.08 17.46
N ARG A 363 -7.50 5.29 17.18
CA ARG A 363 -7.23 5.78 15.80
C ARG A 363 -6.29 4.84 15.03
N ALA A 364 -5.20 4.38 15.65
CA ALA A 364 -4.28 3.46 14.99
C ALA A 364 -4.93 2.11 14.65
N ALA A 365 -5.79 1.60 15.53
CA ALA A 365 -6.54 0.39 15.29
C ALA A 365 -7.61 0.58 14.21
N ALA A 366 -8.27 1.75 14.17
CA ALA A 366 -9.22 2.11 13.13
C ALA A 366 -8.56 2.09 11.73
N PHE A 367 -7.35 2.66 11.60
CA PHE A 367 -6.57 2.57 10.36
C PHE A 367 -6.17 1.13 10.03
N ALA A 368 -5.71 0.36 11.02
CA ALA A 368 -5.31 -1.04 10.80
C ALA A 368 -6.48 -1.91 10.34
N LEU A 369 -7.65 -1.76 10.96
CA LEU A 369 -8.88 -2.46 10.56
C LEU A 369 -9.33 -2.02 9.16
N ASN A 370 -9.28 -0.73 8.86
CA ASN A 370 -9.59 -0.23 7.52
C ASN A 370 -8.65 -0.84 6.47
N ILE A 371 -7.33 -0.82 6.71
CA ILE A 371 -6.33 -1.43 5.81
C ILE A 371 -6.60 -2.92 5.61
N LEU A 372 -6.92 -3.65 6.69
CA LEU A 372 -7.25 -5.06 6.61
C LEU A 372 -8.48 -5.30 5.69
N VAL A 373 -9.54 -4.54 5.90
CA VAL A 373 -10.80 -4.70 5.14
C VAL A 373 -10.62 -4.34 3.67
N ILE A 374 -9.94 -3.21 3.36
CA ILE A 374 -9.75 -2.77 1.98
C ILE A 374 -8.86 -3.71 1.16
N HIS A 375 -7.87 -4.35 1.79
CA HIS A 375 -7.02 -5.32 1.09
C HIS A 375 -7.66 -6.71 1.03
N ALA A 376 -8.40 -7.14 2.07
CA ALA A 376 -9.06 -8.45 2.06
C ALA A 376 -10.22 -8.51 1.07
N LEU A 377 -11.10 -7.52 1.10
CA LEU A 377 -12.33 -7.47 0.29
C LEU A 377 -12.16 -6.61 -0.99
N GLY A 378 -11.14 -5.77 -1.05
CA GLY A 378 -10.78 -5.02 -2.24
C GLY A 378 -9.80 -5.79 -3.13
N ASP A 379 -8.50 -5.56 -2.97
CA ASP A 379 -7.45 -6.10 -3.85
C ASP A 379 -7.48 -7.63 -3.96
N ALA A 380 -7.53 -8.35 -2.82
CA ALA A 380 -7.45 -9.81 -2.83
C ALA A 380 -8.65 -10.47 -3.51
N ALA A 381 -9.82 -9.84 -3.44
CA ALA A 381 -11.01 -10.28 -4.17
C ALA A 381 -10.99 -9.84 -5.64
N ALA A 382 -10.43 -8.66 -5.94
CA ALA A 382 -10.42 -8.11 -7.29
C ALA A 382 -9.63 -8.97 -8.28
N PHE A 383 -8.46 -9.46 -7.88
CA PHE A 383 -7.57 -10.15 -8.79
C PHE A 383 -8.19 -11.40 -9.44
N PRO A 384 -8.69 -12.39 -8.69
CA PRO A 384 -9.31 -13.56 -9.31
C PRO A 384 -10.67 -13.24 -9.96
N THR A 385 -11.46 -12.30 -9.40
CA THR A 385 -12.77 -11.95 -9.94
C THR A 385 -12.66 -11.32 -11.33
N ILE A 386 -11.78 -10.33 -11.50
CA ILE A 386 -11.53 -9.68 -12.80
C ILE A 386 -10.96 -10.70 -13.78
N GLY A 387 -10.03 -11.56 -13.33
CA GLY A 387 -9.47 -12.63 -14.13
C GLY A 387 -10.50 -13.64 -14.58
N PHE A 388 -11.45 -14.01 -13.72
CA PHE A 388 -12.57 -14.91 -14.05
C PHE A 388 -13.48 -14.28 -15.12
N ILE A 389 -13.92 -13.05 -14.92
CA ILE A 389 -14.76 -12.33 -15.91
C ILE A 389 -14.03 -12.22 -17.25
N ALA A 390 -12.76 -11.81 -17.24
CA ALA A 390 -11.98 -11.65 -18.46
C ALA A 390 -11.74 -12.95 -19.20
N GLY A 391 -11.56 -14.07 -18.48
CA GLY A 391 -11.35 -15.41 -19.07
C GLY A 391 -12.61 -15.96 -19.74
N HIS A 392 -13.79 -15.68 -19.19
CA HIS A 392 -15.06 -16.13 -19.73
C HIS A 392 -15.70 -15.17 -20.75
N THR A 393 -15.19 -13.94 -20.82
CA THR A 393 -15.68 -12.89 -21.73
C THR A 393 -14.52 -12.23 -22.45
N ASN A 394 -14.11 -11.05 -22.02
CA ASN A 394 -12.91 -10.34 -22.46
C ASN A 394 -12.50 -9.25 -21.46
N MET A 395 -11.33 -8.66 -21.67
CA MET A 395 -10.79 -7.63 -20.78
C MET A 395 -11.61 -6.34 -20.72
N ASN A 396 -12.31 -5.96 -21.82
CA ASN A 396 -13.17 -4.78 -21.80
C ASN A 396 -14.38 -4.99 -20.89
N VAL A 397 -15.01 -6.17 -20.93
CA VAL A 397 -16.16 -6.50 -20.05
C VAL A 397 -15.71 -6.55 -18.60
N ALA A 398 -14.55 -7.15 -18.32
CA ALA A 398 -13.99 -7.20 -16.97
C ALA A 398 -13.69 -5.80 -16.42
N PHE A 399 -13.11 -4.91 -17.23
CA PHE A 399 -12.82 -3.53 -16.83
C PHE A 399 -14.08 -2.66 -16.78
N LEU A 400 -15.11 -2.95 -17.58
CA LEU A 400 -16.41 -2.31 -17.46
C LEU A 400 -17.07 -2.67 -16.10
N PHE A 401 -16.96 -3.93 -15.66
CA PHE A 401 -17.37 -4.32 -14.31
C PHE A 401 -16.62 -3.51 -13.22
N VAL A 402 -15.30 -3.34 -13.38
CA VAL A 402 -14.51 -2.49 -12.47
C VAL A 402 -15.04 -1.05 -12.42
N SER A 403 -15.44 -0.50 -13.57
CA SER A 403 -15.99 0.86 -13.61
C SER A 403 -17.32 0.97 -12.83
N VAL A 404 -18.16 -0.06 -12.84
CA VAL A 404 -19.38 -0.09 -12.01
C VAL A 404 -19.04 -0.08 -10.52
N ILE A 405 -17.98 -0.79 -10.09
CA ILE A 405 -17.52 -0.77 -8.70
C ILE A 405 -17.05 0.63 -8.27
N MET A 406 -16.52 1.45 -9.19
CA MET A 406 -16.22 2.87 -8.90
C MET A 406 -17.47 3.66 -8.52
N LEU A 407 -18.62 3.38 -9.14
CA LEU A 407 -19.90 4.00 -8.77
C LEU A 407 -20.38 3.56 -7.39
N VAL A 408 -20.11 2.32 -6.99
CA VAL A 408 -20.38 1.83 -5.61
C VAL A 408 -19.56 2.63 -4.61
N ALA A 409 -18.27 2.86 -4.88
CA ALA A 409 -17.41 3.71 -4.05
C ALA A 409 -17.95 5.15 -3.97
N ALA A 410 -18.35 5.72 -5.11
CA ALA A 410 -18.93 7.06 -5.17
C ALA A 410 -20.21 7.17 -4.32
N ALA A 411 -21.13 6.22 -4.48
CA ALA A 411 -22.40 6.18 -3.74
C ALA A 411 -22.16 6.10 -2.23
N ALA A 412 -21.25 5.24 -1.78
CA ALA A 412 -20.91 5.08 -0.37
C ALA A 412 -20.34 6.36 0.22
N TRP A 413 -19.38 7.05 -0.45
CA TRP A 413 -18.87 8.34 0.02
C TRP A 413 -19.94 9.43 0.01
N LEU A 414 -20.76 9.55 -1.04
CA LEU A 414 -21.80 10.56 -1.10
C LEU A 414 -22.88 10.35 -0.02
N MET A 415 -23.23 9.10 0.29
CA MET A 415 -24.11 8.78 1.42
C MET A 415 -23.46 9.17 2.76
N ALA A 416 -22.14 9.05 2.89
CA ALA A 416 -21.40 9.37 4.10
C ALA A 416 -21.27 10.88 4.36
N VAL A 417 -21.46 11.74 3.33
CA VAL A 417 -21.31 13.20 3.42
C VAL A 417 -22.11 13.79 4.59
N LYS A 418 -23.35 13.35 4.77
CA LYS A 418 -24.26 13.87 5.81
C LYS A 418 -23.87 13.45 7.24
N TYR A 419 -23.18 12.32 7.39
CA TYR A 419 -22.78 11.80 8.71
C TYR A 419 -21.46 12.39 9.19
N LEU A 420 -20.55 12.74 8.27
CA LEU A 420 -19.20 13.22 8.63
C LEU A 420 -19.17 14.37 9.63
N PRO A 421 -20.00 15.43 9.50
CA PRO A 421 -20.02 16.53 10.47
C PRO A 421 -20.42 16.08 11.88
N VAL A 422 -21.44 15.22 11.97
CA VAL A 422 -22.00 14.72 13.23
C VAL A 422 -20.99 13.83 13.95
N ASP A 423 -20.42 12.87 13.23
CA ASP A 423 -19.47 11.91 13.79
C ASP A 423 -18.15 12.60 14.19
N THR A 424 -17.69 13.61 13.41
CA THR A 424 -16.51 14.41 13.78
C THR A 424 -16.76 15.21 15.06
N ALA A 425 -17.92 15.89 15.19
CA ALA A 425 -18.26 16.63 16.38
C ALA A 425 -18.38 15.73 17.62
N ALA A 426 -18.90 14.51 17.46
CA ALA A 426 -18.98 13.53 18.56
C ALA A 426 -17.58 13.13 19.08
N VAL A 427 -16.61 12.94 18.18
CA VAL A 427 -15.22 12.64 18.55
C VAL A 427 -14.56 13.84 19.23
N GLU A 428 -14.76 15.05 18.72
CA GLU A 428 -14.24 16.29 19.32
C GLU A 428 -14.78 16.50 20.73
N ALA A 429 -16.09 16.27 20.95
CA ALA A 429 -16.72 16.38 22.25
C ALA A 429 -16.23 15.33 23.28
N ALA A 430 -15.88 14.12 22.81
CA ALA A 430 -15.37 13.05 23.65
C ALA A 430 -13.86 13.18 23.98
N THR A 431 -13.14 14.10 23.31
CA THR A 431 -11.69 14.27 23.50
C THR A 431 -11.42 15.37 24.52
N PRO A 432 -10.68 15.09 25.64
CA PRO A 432 -10.35 16.12 26.64
C PRO A 432 -9.58 17.28 26.00
N LYS A 433 -9.91 18.54 26.40
CA LYS A 433 -9.26 19.75 25.85
C LYS A 433 -7.74 19.80 26.02
N ALA A 434 -7.18 19.09 27.01
CA ALA A 434 -5.74 19.01 27.26
C ALA A 434 -4.97 18.24 26.14
N GLU A 435 -5.62 17.33 25.40
CA GLU A 435 -4.99 16.63 24.29
C GLU A 435 -5.06 17.38 22.96
N MET A 436 -5.98 18.35 22.83
CA MET A 436 -6.10 19.17 21.59
C MET A 436 -5.00 20.24 21.45
N SER A 437 -4.26 20.56 22.50
CA SER A 437 -3.17 21.57 22.43
C SER A 437 -1.83 20.99 21.93
N ILE A 438 -1.74 19.69 21.64
CA ILE A 438 -0.52 18.98 21.24
C ILE A 438 -0.57 18.55 19.74
N CYS A 439 -1.71 18.69 19.08
CA CYS A 439 -1.87 18.51 17.64
C CYS A 439 -1.83 19.86 16.90
#